data_81989a64b5e6c9590770d82b6fa69302
#
_entry.id   81989a64b5e6c9590770d82b6fa69302
#
_cell.length_a   1.000
_cell.length_b   1.000
_cell.length_c   1.000
_cell.angle_alpha   90.00
_cell.angle_beta   90.00
_cell.angle_gamma   90.00
#
_symmetry.space_group_name_H-M   'P 1'
#
loop_
_entity.id
_entity.type
_entity.pdbx_description
1 polymer ?
#
loop_
_entity_poly.entity_id
_entity_poly.type
_entity_poly.pdbx_seq_one_letter_code
_entity_poly.pdbx_strand_id
1 'polypeptide(L)'
;RAVEQKLGLEKLYVLGTPCVDNVTREGLQKFLETTSKSPETVLSYEFMQDFRVHFKHEDGSTETVPFFGLKTNQLKDVFAPSCMSCFDYVNSLADLVVGYMGAPYRWQWIVVRNDTGKEMLELVQDQIDTQPVMSKGDRKQAVQQSIPAYDKGVTLPMWAAKLMGVVIEKVGPKGLEYARFSIDSHFTRNYLYVKRNYPQKLGAHLPEFAKRIVGQYKLPD
;
A
#
# COMPACT_ATOMS: atom_id res chain seq x y z
N ARG A 1 19.89 -7.24 7.94
CA ARG A 1 21.31 -6.78 7.82
C ARG A 1 21.97 -6.61 9.18
N ALA A 2 21.36 -5.99 10.16
CA ALA A 2 21.96 -5.82 11.50
C ALA A 2 22.34 -7.13 12.20
N VAL A 3 21.76 -8.25 11.80
CA VAL A 3 22.02 -9.59 12.37
C VAL A 3 22.87 -10.47 11.44
N GLU A 4 23.20 -10.02 10.24
CA GLU A 4 23.93 -10.80 9.23
C GLU A 4 25.26 -11.33 9.78
N GLN A 5 26.10 -10.44 10.33
CA GLN A 5 27.36 -10.83 10.96
C GLN A 5 27.16 -11.69 12.20
N LYS A 6 26.12 -11.42 13.01
CA LYS A 6 25.83 -12.19 14.22
C LYS A 6 25.40 -13.62 13.94
N LEU A 7 24.78 -13.86 12.78
CA LEU A 7 24.34 -15.19 12.34
C LEU A 7 25.40 -15.94 11.55
N GLY A 8 26.56 -15.32 11.25
CA GLY A 8 27.63 -15.92 10.46
C GLY A 8 27.21 -16.24 9.02
N LEU A 9 26.31 -15.43 8.46
CA LEU A 9 25.83 -15.63 7.08
C LEU A 9 26.89 -15.15 6.10
N GLU A 10 27.21 -15.95 5.12
CA GLU A 10 28.11 -15.57 4.02
C GLU A 10 27.43 -14.52 3.12
N LYS A 11 26.11 -14.65 2.93
CA LYS A 11 25.31 -13.75 2.11
C LYS A 11 23.86 -13.67 2.60
N LEU A 12 23.28 -12.49 2.54
CA LEU A 12 21.87 -12.23 2.86
C LEU A 12 21.21 -11.55 1.67
N TYR A 13 20.15 -12.17 1.16
CA TYR A 13 19.24 -11.61 0.16
C TYR A 13 17.97 -11.11 0.83
N VAL A 14 17.61 -9.86 0.57
CA VAL A 14 16.41 -9.23 1.14
C VAL A 14 15.43 -8.88 0.02
N LEU A 15 14.38 -9.68 -0.11
CA LEU A 15 13.25 -9.41 -0.98
C LEU A 15 12.20 -8.61 -0.20
N GLY A 16 11.81 -7.45 -0.71
CA GLY A 16 10.79 -6.59 -0.14
C GLY A 16 9.50 -6.57 -0.97
N THR A 17 8.39 -6.27 -0.29
CA THR A 17 7.12 -5.92 -0.94
C THR A 17 6.64 -4.60 -0.36
N PRO A 18 6.05 -3.69 -1.17
CA PRO A 18 5.48 -2.46 -0.62
C PRO A 18 4.44 -2.77 0.45
N CYS A 19 4.60 -2.14 1.59
CA CYS A 19 3.75 -2.38 2.74
C CYS A 19 2.91 -1.14 3.03
N VAL A 20 1.60 -1.20 2.78
CA VAL A 20 0.69 -0.10 3.13
C VAL A 20 0.44 -0.07 4.63
N ASP A 21 -0.03 -1.17 5.18
CA ASP A 21 -0.33 -1.33 6.61
C ASP A 21 -0.40 -2.79 7.00
N ASN A 22 -0.29 -3.01 8.31
CA ASN A 22 -0.63 -4.29 8.93
C ASN A 22 -1.75 -4.06 9.94
N VAL A 23 -2.64 -5.03 10.04
CA VAL A 23 -3.77 -4.98 10.98
C VAL A 23 -3.40 -5.67 12.29
N THR A 24 -3.99 -5.23 13.41
CA THR A 24 -3.95 -6.01 14.64
C THR A 24 -4.82 -7.26 14.50
N ARG A 25 -4.72 -8.21 15.42
CA ARG A 25 -5.58 -9.41 15.41
C ARG A 25 -7.07 -9.04 15.53
N GLU A 26 -7.38 -8.16 16.46
CA GLU A 26 -8.72 -7.63 16.68
C GLU A 26 -9.17 -6.78 15.48
N GLY A 27 -8.24 -6.02 14.90
CA GLY A 27 -8.46 -5.25 13.67
C GLY A 27 -8.79 -6.12 12.47
N LEU A 28 -8.12 -7.27 12.31
CA LEU A 28 -8.43 -8.23 11.25
C LEU A 28 -9.86 -8.77 11.41
N GLN A 29 -10.22 -9.23 12.60
CA GLN A 29 -11.56 -9.72 12.87
C GLN A 29 -12.62 -8.65 12.54
N LYS A 30 -12.44 -7.43 13.03
CA LYS A 30 -13.33 -6.30 12.74
C LYS A 30 -13.41 -5.98 11.24
N PHE A 31 -12.28 -6.05 10.53
CA PHE A 31 -12.24 -5.84 9.08
C PHE A 31 -13.07 -6.89 8.35
N LEU A 32 -12.91 -8.16 8.68
CA LEU A 32 -13.67 -9.25 8.08
C LEU A 32 -15.16 -9.12 8.36
N GLU A 33 -15.55 -8.92 9.63
CA GLU A 33 -16.96 -8.74 10.04
C GLU A 33 -17.64 -7.52 9.39
N THR A 34 -16.86 -6.47 9.14
CA THR A 34 -17.40 -5.23 8.53
C THR A 34 -17.54 -5.34 7.02
N THR A 35 -16.72 -6.19 6.38
CA THR A 35 -16.51 -6.16 4.94
C THR A 35 -17.03 -7.41 4.22
N SER A 36 -16.82 -8.61 4.78
CA SER A 36 -17.29 -9.87 4.18
C SER A 36 -18.72 -10.20 4.62
N LYS A 37 -19.42 -10.92 3.78
CA LYS A 37 -20.77 -11.46 4.09
C LYS A 37 -20.71 -12.70 4.97
N SER A 38 -19.59 -13.44 4.90
CA SER A 38 -19.36 -14.67 5.65
C SER A 38 -17.93 -14.66 6.24
N PRO A 39 -17.66 -13.76 7.21
CA PRO A 39 -16.33 -13.52 7.74
C PRO A 39 -15.69 -14.78 8.36
N GLU A 40 -16.50 -15.69 8.89
CA GLU A 40 -16.08 -16.93 9.55
C GLU A 40 -15.46 -17.96 8.59
N THR A 41 -15.79 -17.89 7.29
CA THR A 41 -15.28 -18.83 6.28
C THR A 41 -14.11 -18.25 5.46
N VAL A 42 -13.66 -17.03 5.75
CA VAL A 42 -12.59 -16.38 4.99
C VAL A 42 -11.23 -17.01 5.33
N LEU A 43 -10.59 -17.60 4.34
CA LEU A 43 -9.21 -18.14 4.44
C LEU A 43 -8.15 -17.08 4.15
N SER A 44 -8.39 -16.20 3.18
CA SER A 44 -7.46 -15.14 2.80
C SER A 44 -8.19 -13.96 2.16
N TYR A 45 -7.53 -12.81 2.14
CA TYR A 45 -8.02 -11.65 1.42
C TYR A 45 -6.86 -10.91 0.73
N GLU A 46 -7.17 -10.27 -0.39
CA GLU A 46 -6.20 -9.52 -1.18
C GLU A 46 -6.83 -8.24 -1.72
N PHE A 47 -6.06 -7.14 -1.67
CA PHE A 47 -6.38 -5.89 -2.34
C PHE A 47 -5.81 -5.96 -3.76
N MET A 48 -6.67 -6.10 -4.76
CA MET A 48 -6.25 -6.36 -6.12
C MET A 48 -6.18 -5.09 -6.99
N GLN A 49 -5.52 -5.20 -8.13
CA GLN A 49 -5.33 -4.13 -9.10
C GLN A 49 -6.63 -3.62 -9.74
N ASP A 50 -7.71 -4.37 -9.62
CA ASP A 50 -9.07 -4.01 -10.07
C ASP A 50 -9.83 -3.12 -9.08
N PHE A 51 -9.14 -2.58 -8.06
CA PHE A 51 -9.71 -1.79 -6.97
C PHE A 51 -10.81 -2.52 -6.20
N ARG A 52 -10.64 -3.81 -6.00
CA ARG A 52 -11.49 -4.65 -5.15
C ARG A 52 -10.67 -5.36 -4.09
N VAL A 53 -11.35 -5.71 -3.00
CA VAL A 53 -10.88 -6.69 -2.04
C VAL A 53 -11.48 -8.03 -2.44
N HIS A 54 -10.64 -9.03 -2.63
CA HIS A 54 -11.03 -10.39 -2.94
C HIS A 54 -10.88 -11.24 -1.68
N PHE A 55 -11.96 -11.87 -1.24
CA PHE A 55 -11.96 -12.80 -0.13
C PHE A 55 -12.11 -14.21 -0.67
N LYS A 56 -11.20 -15.10 -0.30
CA LYS A 56 -11.27 -16.53 -0.62
C LYS A 56 -11.88 -17.27 0.57
N HIS A 57 -12.92 -18.04 0.33
CA HIS A 57 -13.64 -18.81 1.36
C HIS A 57 -13.23 -20.29 1.37
N GLU A 58 -13.54 -21.00 2.46
CA GLU A 58 -13.25 -22.42 2.68
C GLU A 58 -13.84 -23.33 1.60
N ASP A 59 -15.01 -22.99 1.08
CA ASP A 59 -15.69 -23.73 -0.01
C ASP A 59 -15.06 -23.47 -1.39
N GLY A 60 -13.99 -22.68 -1.47
CA GLY A 60 -13.31 -22.30 -2.71
C GLY A 60 -13.97 -21.17 -3.46
N SER A 61 -15.09 -20.62 -2.99
CA SER A 61 -15.71 -19.43 -3.58
C SER A 61 -14.89 -18.17 -3.34
N THR A 62 -15.14 -17.16 -4.16
CA THR A 62 -14.49 -15.84 -4.02
C THR A 62 -15.55 -14.76 -3.92
N GLU A 63 -15.53 -14.01 -2.81
CA GLU A 63 -16.32 -12.79 -2.64
C GLU A 63 -15.49 -11.59 -3.05
N THR A 64 -16.08 -10.58 -3.71
CA THR A 64 -15.40 -9.34 -4.06
C THR A 64 -16.15 -8.12 -3.55
N VAL A 65 -15.41 -7.21 -2.92
CA VAL A 65 -15.96 -5.95 -2.39
C VAL A 65 -15.19 -4.78 -3.03
N PRO A 66 -15.88 -3.77 -3.61
CA PRO A 66 -15.22 -2.58 -4.13
C PRO A 66 -14.41 -1.86 -3.05
N PHE A 67 -13.15 -1.52 -3.33
CA PHE A 67 -12.27 -0.83 -2.39
C PHE A 67 -12.90 0.47 -1.85
N PHE A 68 -13.51 1.27 -2.74
CA PHE A 68 -14.16 2.52 -2.35
C PHE A 68 -15.50 2.34 -1.60
N GLY A 69 -15.98 1.11 -1.50
CA GLY A 69 -17.15 0.74 -0.69
C GLY A 69 -16.82 0.31 0.74
N LEU A 70 -15.53 0.23 1.08
CA LEU A 70 -15.11 -0.08 2.44
C LEU A 70 -15.58 1.02 3.40
N LYS A 71 -16.10 0.61 4.55
CA LYS A 71 -16.57 1.52 5.60
C LYS A 71 -15.40 2.07 6.39
N THR A 72 -14.54 2.86 5.73
CA THR A 72 -13.26 3.34 6.30
C THR A 72 -13.44 4.14 7.59
N ASN A 73 -14.60 4.78 7.80
CA ASN A 73 -14.95 5.44 9.05
C ASN A 73 -15.05 4.46 10.24
N GLN A 74 -15.42 3.20 10.00
CA GLN A 74 -15.50 2.13 11.01
C GLN A 74 -14.19 1.35 11.16
N LEU A 75 -13.26 1.52 10.22
CA LEU A 75 -12.00 0.76 10.15
C LEU A 75 -10.77 1.58 10.57
N LYS A 76 -10.95 2.73 11.21
CA LYS A 76 -9.85 3.63 11.59
C LYS A 76 -8.87 3.03 12.61
N ASP A 77 -9.35 2.13 13.44
CA ASP A 77 -8.63 1.50 14.55
C ASP A 77 -8.12 0.08 14.24
N VAL A 78 -8.33 -0.40 13.01
CA VAL A 78 -7.91 -1.77 12.65
C VAL A 78 -6.40 -1.88 12.40
N PHE A 79 -5.75 -0.78 12.05
CA PHE A 79 -4.33 -0.75 11.73
C PHE A 79 -3.47 -0.58 12.99
N ALA A 80 -2.33 -1.27 13.01
CA ALA A 80 -1.37 -1.13 14.09
C ALA A 80 -0.82 0.32 14.13
N PRO A 81 -0.75 0.96 15.32
CA PRO A 81 -0.21 2.32 15.45
C PRO A 81 1.21 2.48 14.89
N SER A 82 2.02 1.43 14.97
CA SER A 82 3.36 1.38 14.36
C SER A 82 3.32 1.51 12.84
N CYS A 83 2.33 0.91 12.19
CA CYS A 83 2.14 1.04 10.74
C CYS A 83 1.67 2.44 10.35
N MET A 84 0.73 3.00 11.13
CA MET A 84 0.22 4.36 10.92
C MET A 84 1.28 5.45 11.16
N SER A 85 2.41 5.12 11.76
CA SER A 85 3.56 6.02 11.96
C SER A 85 4.81 5.60 11.19
N CYS A 86 4.72 4.61 10.30
CA CYS A 86 5.82 4.12 9.49
C CYS A 86 6.02 4.98 8.25
N PHE A 87 7.30 5.28 7.90
CA PHE A 87 7.68 6.00 6.69
C PHE A 87 8.56 5.15 5.76
N ASP A 88 8.48 3.84 5.87
CA ASP A 88 9.20 2.91 4.99
C ASP A 88 8.26 2.04 4.12
N TYR A 89 7.34 2.70 3.41
CA TYR A 89 6.44 2.05 2.46
C TYR A 89 7.17 1.20 1.42
N VAL A 90 8.35 1.65 0.98
CA VAL A 90 9.08 1.08 -0.15
C VAL A 90 10.11 0.02 0.24
N ASN A 91 10.18 -0.38 1.52
CA ASN A 91 11.18 -1.33 2.01
C ASN A 91 12.60 -0.89 1.63
N SER A 92 13.03 0.27 2.15
CA SER A 92 14.30 0.93 1.77
C SER A 92 15.54 0.07 1.99
N LEU A 93 15.48 -0.91 2.87
CA LEU A 93 16.57 -1.84 3.20
C LEU A 93 16.57 -3.14 2.35
N ALA A 94 15.58 -3.34 1.49
CA ALA A 94 15.55 -4.50 0.61
C ALA A 94 16.55 -4.35 -0.56
N ASP A 95 17.07 -5.45 -1.07
CA ASP A 95 17.91 -5.50 -2.25
C ASP A 95 17.10 -5.40 -3.53
N LEU A 96 15.95 -6.09 -3.51
CA LEU A 96 14.97 -6.12 -4.59
C LEU A 96 13.57 -5.99 -4.01
N VAL A 97 12.73 -5.17 -4.64
CA VAL A 97 11.34 -4.96 -4.22
C VAL A 97 10.40 -5.32 -5.36
N VAL A 98 9.38 -6.12 -5.07
CA VAL A 98 8.35 -6.54 -6.03
C VAL A 98 7.00 -6.01 -5.58
N GLY A 99 6.27 -5.33 -6.48
CA GLY A 99 4.95 -4.81 -6.21
C GLY A 99 4.03 -4.92 -7.41
N TYR A 100 2.73 -4.94 -7.16
CA TYR A 100 1.74 -5.13 -8.23
C TYR A 100 0.76 -3.94 -8.38
N MET A 101 0.53 -3.16 -7.34
CA MET A 101 -0.40 -2.03 -7.40
C MET A 101 0.06 -0.99 -8.43
N GLY A 102 -0.85 -0.64 -9.34
CA GLY A 102 -0.58 0.28 -10.45
C GLY A 102 0.06 -0.37 -11.69
N ALA A 103 0.50 -1.62 -11.62
CA ALA A 103 0.83 -2.41 -12.80
C ALA A 103 -0.46 -2.90 -13.50
N PRO A 104 -0.41 -3.25 -14.79
CA PRO A 104 -1.51 -3.94 -15.46
C PRO A 104 -1.87 -5.25 -14.75
N TYR A 105 -3.11 -5.71 -14.89
CA TYR A 105 -3.55 -6.97 -14.28
C TYR A 105 -2.60 -8.13 -14.64
N ARG A 106 -2.19 -8.89 -13.62
CA ARG A 106 -1.21 -10.00 -13.67
C ARG A 106 0.24 -9.57 -13.94
N TRP A 107 0.54 -8.29 -14.03
CA TRP A 107 1.90 -7.75 -14.08
C TRP A 107 2.34 -7.22 -12.73
N GLN A 108 3.66 -7.19 -12.55
CA GLN A 108 4.29 -6.63 -11.35
C GLN A 108 5.38 -5.66 -11.78
N TRP A 109 5.71 -4.71 -10.94
CA TRP A 109 6.89 -3.89 -11.11
C TRP A 109 7.98 -4.36 -10.15
N ILE A 110 9.23 -4.26 -10.59
CA ILE A 110 10.41 -4.65 -9.84
C ILE A 110 11.30 -3.43 -9.69
N VAL A 111 11.79 -3.19 -8.47
CA VAL A 111 12.81 -2.18 -8.17
C VAL A 111 14.06 -2.88 -7.69
N VAL A 112 15.11 -2.82 -8.50
CA VAL A 112 16.45 -3.29 -8.16
C VAL A 112 17.20 -2.14 -7.48
N ARG A 113 17.71 -2.35 -6.26
CA ARG A 113 18.31 -1.29 -5.46
C ARG A 113 19.83 -1.31 -5.44
N ASN A 114 20.44 -2.48 -5.58
CA ASN A 114 21.87 -2.69 -5.48
C ASN A 114 22.31 -3.92 -6.27
N ASP A 115 23.59 -4.25 -6.22
CA ASP A 115 24.17 -5.37 -6.95
C ASP A 115 23.59 -6.73 -6.47
N THR A 116 23.32 -6.88 -5.19
CA THR A 116 22.65 -8.09 -4.65
C THR A 116 21.27 -8.27 -5.25
N GLY A 117 20.50 -7.19 -5.35
CA GLY A 117 19.18 -7.22 -6.01
C GLY A 117 19.26 -7.50 -7.51
N LYS A 118 20.31 -7.04 -8.17
CA LYS A 118 20.59 -7.35 -9.57
C LYS A 118 20.86 -8.83 -9.75
N GLU A 119 21.72 -9.40 -8.92
CA GLU A 119 21.99 -10.84 -8.90
C GLU A 119 20.72 -11.66 -8.68
N MET A 120 19.85 -11.24 -7.73
CA MET A 120 18.54 -11.92 -7.51
C MET A 120 17.67 -11.90 -8.76
N LEU A 121 17.67 -10.79 -9.51
CA LEU A 121 16.88 -10.69 -10.74
C LEU A 121 17.47 -11.56 -11.86
N GLU A 122 18.79 -11.60 -11.98
CA GLU A 122 19.50 -12.40 -12.99
C GLU A 122 19.20 -13.91 -12.84
N LEU A 123 19.00 -14.40 -11.60
CA LEU A 123 18.65 -15.79 -11.34
C LEU A 123 17.30 -16.24 -11.94
N VAL A 124 16.41 -15.31 -12.22
CA VAL A 124 15.04 -15.60 -12.70
C VAL A 124 14.72 -14.92 -14.03
N GLN A 125 15.66 -14.20 -14.64
CA GLN A 125 15.40 -13.38 -15.84
C GLN A 125 14.85 -14.20 -17.02
N ASP A 126 15.24 -15.46 -17.14
CA ASP A 126 14.77 -16.38 -18.19
C ASP A 126 13.37 -16.97 -17.91
N GLN A 127 12.82 -16.70 -16.71
CA GLN A 127 11.51 -17.19 -16.27
C GLN A 127 10.45 -16.10 -16.21
N ILE A 128 10.82 -14.86 -16.50
CA ILE A 128 9.93 -13.69 -16.43
C ILE A 128 9.89 -12.95 -17.76
N ASP A 129 8.68 -12.54 -18.15
CA ASP A 129 8.49 -11.60 -19.26
C ASP A 129 8.64 -10.18 -18.75
N THR A 130 9.28 -9.32 -19.55
CA THR A 130 9.45 -7.89 -19.23
C THR A 130 8.81 -7.02 -20.29
N GLN A 131 8.34 -5.83 -19.89
CA GLN A 131 7.81 -4.83 -20.80
C GLN A 131 8.28 -3.42 -20.37
N PRO A 132 8.25 -2.45 -21.30
CA PRO A 132 8.59 -1.07 -20.97
C PRO A 132 7.77 -0.52 -19.82
N VAL A 133 8.42 0.28 -18.97
CA VAL A 133 7.79 0.87 -17.81
C VAL A 133 6.72 1.88 -18.24
N MET A 134 5.50 1.67 -17.75
CA MET A 134 4.39 2.60 -17.92
C MET A 134 4.47 3.72 -16.88
N SER A 135 4.16 4.97 -17.30
CA SER A 135 4.01 6.12 -16.39
C SER A 135 2.94 7.05 -16.96
N LYS A 136 1.74 7.07 -16.37
CA LYS A 136 0.60 7.88 -16.83
C LYS A 136 -0.18 8.44 -15.63
N GLY A 137 -0.83 9.61 -15.86
CA GLY A 137 -1.70 10.26 -14.89
C GLY A 137 -0.97 11.33 -14.06
N ASP A 138 -1.71 11.95 -13.15
CA ASP A 138 -1.22 12.99 -12.23
C ASP A 138 -1.36 12.51 -10.78
N ARG A 139 -0.24 12.03 -10.23
CA ARG A 139 -0.21 11.56 -8.85
C ARG A 139 -0.44 12.69 -7.84
N LYS A 140 0.05 13.91 -8.14
CA LYS A 140 -0.07 15.04 -7.21
C LYS A 140 -1.52 15.43 -7.03
N GLN A 141 -2.26 15.53 -8.12
CA GLN A 141 -3.69 15.77 -8.08
C GLN A 141 -4.42 14.66 -7.33
N ALA A 142 -4.10 13.40 -7.62
CA ALA A 142 -4.74 12.25 -6.98
C ALA A 142 -4.49 12.22 -5.46
N VAL A 143 -3.25 12.46 -4.99
CA VAL A 143 -2.95 12.56 -3.55
C VAL A 143 -3.70 13.73 -2.92
N GLN A 144 -3.66 14.92 -3.53
CA GLN A 144 -4.33 16.09 -3.01
C GLN A 144 -5.84 15.86 -2.82
N GLN A 145 -6.48 15.17 -3.77
CA GLN A 145 -7.89 14.81 -3.69
C GLN A 145 -8.19 13.73 -2.63
N SER A 146 -7.20 12.89 -2.29
CA SER A 146 -7.36 11.83 -1.28
C SER A 146 -7.20 12.33 0.17
N ILE A 147 -6.54 13.46 0.39
CA ILE A 147 -6.26 14.00 1.73
C ILE A 147 -7.49 14.13 2.63
N PRO A 148 -8.66 14.65 2.18
CA PRO A 148 -9.85 14.71 3.00
C PRO A 148 -10.35 13.35 3.49
N ALA A 149 -10.15 12.30 2.69
CA ALA A 149 -10.54 10.94 3.05
C ALA A 149 -9.66 10.35 4.17
N TYR A 150 -8.38 10.72 4.22
CA TYR A 150 -7.47 10.28 5.30
C TYR A 150 -7.85 10.87 6.65
N ASP A 151 -8.45 12.03 6.65
CA ASP A 151 -8.86 12.72 7.86
C ASP A 151 -10.21 12.24 8.39
N LYS A 152 -11.23 12.27 7.55
CA LYS A 152 -12.63 12.03 7.94
C LYS A 152 -13.10 10.59 7.73
N GLY A 153 -12.41 9.84 6.85
CA GLY A 153 -12.93 8.61 6.27
C GLY A 153 -14.05 8.90 5.27
N VAL A 154 -14.23 8.02 4.32
CA VAL A 154 -15.30 8.12 3.32
C VAL A 154 -16.03 6.79 3.29
N THR A 155 -17.35 6.85 3.27
CA THR A 155 -18.18 5.68 2.99
C THR A 155 -19.07 6.02 1.80
N LEU A 156 -18.89 5.34 0.70
CA LEU A 156 -19.70 5.50 -0.49
C LEU A 156 -20.77 4.42 -0.58
N PRO A 157 -21.97 4.73 -1.08
CA PRO A 157 -22.93 3.70 -1.46
C PRO A 157 -22.29 2.73 -2.47
N MET A 158 -22.66 1.46 -2.44
CA MET A 158 -22.02 0.40 -3.23
C MET A 158 -22.00 0.70 -4.75
N TRP A 159 -23.06 1.29 -5.28
CA TRP A 159 -23.11 1.68 -6.70
C TRP A 159 -22.09 2.77 -7.04
N ALA A 160 -21.93 3.78 -6.16
CA ALA A 160 -20.96 4.85 -6.33
C ALA A 160 -19.53 4.34 -6.18
N ALA A 161 -19.30 3.42 -5.24
CA ALA A 161 -18.01 2.77 -5.03
C ALA A 161 -17.56 1.96 -6.27
N LYS A 162 -18.49 1.23 -6.90
CA LYS A 162 -18.24 0.51 -8.16
C LYS A 162 -17.90 1.48 -9.30
N LEU A 163 -18.67 2.55 -9.45
CA LEU A 163 -18.43 3.57 -10.46
C LEU A 163 -17.07 4.25 -10.25
N MET A 164 -16.75 4.61 -9.00
CA MET A 164 -15.45 5.20 -8.65
C MET A 164 -14.29 4.26 -9.05
N GLY A 165 -14.38 2.96 -8.77
CA GLY A 165 -13.38 1.98 -9.18
C GLY A 165 -13.14 2.02 -10.70
N VAL A 166 -14.19 2.00 -11.51
CA VAL A 166 -14.10 2.09 -12.98
C VAL A 166 -13.48 3.41 -13.45
N VAL A 167 -13.84 4.53 -12.81
CA VAL A 167 -13.27 5.84 -13.15
C VAL A 167 -11.78 5.89 -12.83
N ILE A 168 -11.38 5.46 -11.62
CA ILE A 168 -9.97 5.46 -11.22
C ILE A 168 -9.15 4.49 -12.09
N GLU A 169 -9.72 3.34 -12.45
CA GLU A 169 -9.07 2.42 -13.38
C GLU A 169 -8.81 3.07 -14.74
N LYS A 170 -9.67 3.96 -15.23
CA LYS A 170 -9.49 4.63 -16.52
C LYS A 170 -8.57 5.84 -16.46
N VAL A 171 -8.77 6.73 -15.50
CA VAL A 171 -8.12 8.07 -15.45
C VAL A 171 -7.11 8.24 -14.33
N GLY A 172 -7.07 7.35 -13.35
CA GLY A 172 -6.12 7.41 -12.24
C GLY A 172 -4.67 7.18 -12.65
N PRO A 173 -3.73 7.49 -11.79
CA PRO A 173 -2.32 7.21 -12.01
C PRO A 173 -2.07 5.72 -12.32
N LYS A 174 -1.09 5.45 -13.21
CA LYS A 174 -0.71 4.09 -13.61
C LYS A 174 0.79 3.91 -13.67
N GLY A 175 1.24 2.68 -13.45
CA GLY A 175 2.65 2.32 -13.49
C GLY A 175 3.46 3.12 -12.46
N LEU A 176 4.54 3.76 -12.87
CA LEU A 176 5.38 4.56 -11.97
C LEU A 176 4.63 5.71 -11.29
N GLU A 177 3.69 6.36 -11.97
CA GLU A 177 2.89 7.42 -11.32
C GLU A 177 1.99 6.86 -10.23
N TYR A 178 1.47 5.63 -10.37
CA TYR A 178 0.73 4.98 -9.29
C TYR A 178 1.65 4.58 -8.12
N ALA A 179 2.83 4.04 -8.41
CA ALA A 179 3.81 3.70 -7.37
C ALA A 179 4.19 4.95 -6.56
N ARG A 180 4.46 6.07 -7.23
CA ARG A 180 4.73 7.35 -6.60
C ARG A 180 3.51 7.90 -5.84
N PHE A 181 2.30 7.77 -6.39
CA PHE A 181 1.05 8.09 -5.70
C PHE A 181 0.95 7.32 -4.38
N SER A 182 1.23 6.03 -4.39
CA SER A 182 1.15 5.18 -3.19
C SER A 182 2.14 5.62 -2.11
N ILE A 183 3.36 6.00 -2.49
CA ILE A 183 4.38 6.54 -1.58
C ILE A 183 3.91 7.86 -0.97
N ASP A 184 3.54 8.82 -1.81
CA ASP A 184 3.15 10.16 -1.39
C ASP A 184 1.89 10.12 -0.51
N SER A 185 0.92 9.28 -0.88
CA SER A 185 -0.32 9.00 -0.18
C SER A 185 -0.07 8.41 1.22
N HIS A 186 0.76 7.38 1.29
CA HIS A 186 1.13 6.75 2.55
C HIS A 186 1.84 7.73 3.51
N PHE A 187 2.81 8.48 3.00
CA PHE A 187 3.55 9.43 3.84
C PHE A 187 2.67 10.60 4.29
N THR A 188 1.78 11.09 3.43
CA THR A 188 0.84 12.16 3.78
C THR A 188 -0.14 11.72 4.86
N ARG A 189 -0.73 10.53 4.72
CA ARG A 189 -1.63 9.95 5.71
C ARG A 189 -0.92 9.71 7.05
N ASN A 190 0.26 9.11 7.03
CA ASN A 190 1.01 8.81 8.24
C ASN A 190 1.53 10.09 8.92
N TYR A 191 1.91 11.10 8.16
CA TYR A 191 2.20 12.42 8.70
C TYR A 191 1.02 13.01 9.46
N LEU A 192 -0.18 13.00 8.86
CA LEU A 192 -1.39 13.51 9.51
C LEU A 192 -1.73 12.71 10.78
N TYR A 193 -1.53 11.40 10.76
CA TYR A 193 -1.70 10.55 11.94
C TYR A 193 -0.71 10.92 13.06
N VAL A 194 0.58 11.06 12.76
CA VAL A 194 1.60 11.44 13.75
C VAL A 194 1.36 12.86 14.25
N LYS A 195 1.05 13.82 13.37
CA LYS A 195 0.72 15.22 13.73
C LYS A 195 -0.43 15.26 14.74
N ARG A 196 -1.46 14.44 14.57
CA ARG A 196 -2.64 14.41 15.44
C ARG A 196 -2.39 13.70 16.77
N ASN A 197 -1.74 12.53 16.74
CA ASN A 197 -1.66 11.66 17.89
C ASN A 197 -0.37 11.84 18.71
N TYR A 198 0.71 12.30 18.05
CA TYR A 198 2.05 12.42 18.65
C TYR A 198 2.77 13.69 18.20
N PRO A 199 2.18 14.89 18.32
CA PRO A 199 2.73 16.14 17.75
C PRO A 199 4.13 16.43 18.27
N GLN A 200 4.42 16.11 19.54
CA GLN A 200 5.73 16.31 20.19
C GLN A 200 6.84 15.43 19.59
N LYS A 201 6.50 14.34 18.91
CA LYS A 201 7.46 13.40 18.28
C LYS A 201 7.69 13.72 16.81
N LEU A 202 6.89 14.58 16.20
CA LEU A 202 6.89 14.81 14.76
C LEU A 202 8.27 15.19 14.23
N GLY A 203 8.98 16.10 14.91
CA GLY A 203 10.29 16.59 14.48
C GLY A 203 11.36 15.50 14.46
N ALA A 204 11.38 14.63 15.46
CA ALA A 204 12.38 13.56 15.59
C ALA A 204 12.03 12.30 14.79
N HIS A 205 10.73 12.03 14.58
CA HIS A 205 10.26 10.79 13.98
C HIS A 205 10.13 10.88 12.46
N LEU A 206 9.87 12.08 11.91
CA LEU A 206 9.65 12.27 10.49
C LEU A 206 10.97 12.39 9.72
N PRO A 207 11.31 11.43 8.83
CA PRO A 207 12.54 11.54 8.01
C PRO A 207 12.49 12.73 7.04
N GLU A 208 13.64 13.30 6.72
CA GLU A 208 13.74 14.46 5.81
C GLU A 208 13.15 14.20 4.42
N PHE A 209 13.32 12.99 3.89
CA PHE A 209 12.70 12.65 2.60
C PHE A 209 11.17 12.66 2.68
N ALA A 210 10.59 12.21 3.78
CA ALA A 210 9.14 12.24 4.00
C ALA A 210 8.64 13.68 4.16
N LYS A 211 9.37 14.55 4.89
CA LYS A 211 9.04 15.99 4.98
C LYS A 211 8.98 16.65 3.61
N ARG A 212 9.98 16.37 2.74
CA ARG A 212 10.03 16.92 1.38
C ARG A 212 8.86 16.46 0.51
N ILE A 213 8.41 15.22 0.67
CA ILE A 213 7.26 14.70 -0.06
C ILE A 213 5.97 15.34 0.46
N VAL A 214 5.76 15.27 1.76
CA VAL A 214 4.55 15.81 2.42
C VAL A 214 4.40 17.32 2.17
N GLY A 215 5.51 18.07 2.19
CA GLY A 215 5.54 19.51 1.93
C GLY A 215 5.11 19.94 0.51
N GLN A 216 4.89 18.99 -0.41
CA GLN A 216 4.36 19.26 -1.75
C GLN A 216 2.83 19.38 -1.77
N TYR A 217 2.16 19.06 -0.66
CA TYR A 217 0.70 18.97 -0.55
C TYR A 217 0.13 20.00 0.42
N LYS A 218 -1.07 20.48 0.11
CA LYS A 218 -1.83 21.35 1.01
C LYS A 218 -2.54 20.48 2.03
N LEU A 219 -2.07 20.50 3.26
CA LEU A 219 -2.63 19.70 4.36
C LEU A 219 -3.63 20.54 5.18
N PRO A 220 -4.62 19.88 5.81
CA PRO A 220 -5.46 20.51 6.81
C PRO A 220 -4.62 20.94 8.05
N ASP A 221 -5.08 21.96 8.72
CA ASP A 221 -4.47 22.52 9.94
C ASP A 221 -4.44 21.52 11.12
#